data_773fbcc897326c2ef6e6e57db1905fd3
#
_entry.id   773fbcc897326c2ef6e6e57db1905fd3
#
_cell.length_a   1.000
_cell.length_b   1.000
_cell.length_c   1.000
_cell.angle_alpha   90.00
_cell.angle_beta   90.00
_cell.angle_gamma   90.00
#
_symmetry.space_group_name_H-M   'P 1'
#
loop_
_entity.id
_entity.type
_entity.pdbx_description
1 polymer ?
#
loop_
_entity_poly.entity_id
_entity_poly.type
_entity_poly.pdbx_seq_one_letter_code
_entity_poly.pdbx_strand_id
1 'polypeptide(L)'
;MHGIPARSDEDWLRGVGTPLRVQFAEWNDGSGILEELVATYRDYNLAHHDSMVTAYDGIPAMLKAVRGDGYRTALVTSKNRQGALRGLDLTGLTPYIEVLVCADDVVHPKPHPEPVLKALELLGAGPERAVFFGDSVHDMNSGRAAGVETAAVLWGPFGRADLEPSKPDHWIERPGDILSFLRA
;
A
#
# COMPACT_ATOMS: atom_id res chain seq x y z
N MET A 1 3.60 28.74 4.76
CA MET A 1 3.11 27.78 5.76
C MET A 1 1.65 28.10 5.99
N HIS A 2 0.80 27.07 6.01
CA HIS A 2 -0.67 27.18 5.90
C HIS A 2 -1.40 27.42 7.23
N GLY A 3 -0.70 27.77 8.31
CA GLY A 3 -1.30 28.04 9.63
C GLY A 3 -1.93 26.82 10.36
N ILE A 4 -1.76 25.62 9.80
CA ILE A 4 -2.25 24.39 10.43
C ILE A 4 -1.28 23.98 11.55
N PRO A 5 -1.79 23.55 12.74
CA PRO A 5 -0.94 23.03 13.79
C PRO A 5 -0.12 21.82 13.33
N ALA A 6 1.13 21.75 13.80
CA ALA A 6 1.95 20.56 13.56
C ALA A 6 1.25 19.32 14.13
N ARG A 7 1.29 18.24 13.39
CA ARG A 7 0.78 16.93 13.81
C ARG A 7 1.87 16.10 14.43
N SER A 8 1.50 15.26 15.39
CA SER A 8 2.43 14.30 15.99
C SER A 8 2.79 13.18 15.00
N ASP A 9 3.89 12.49 15.25
CA ASP A 9 4.27 11.28 14.47
C ASP A 9 3.16 10.21 14.54
N GLU A 10 2.47 10.11 15.68
CA GLU A 10 1.33 9.19 15.84
C GLU A 10 0.14 9.55 14.94
N ASP A 11 -0.16 10.85 14.76
CA ASP A 11 -1.21 11.30 13.83
C ASP A 11 -0.84 10.97 12.38
N TRP A 12 0.44 11.13 12.02
CA TRP A 12 0.94 10.75 10.70
C TRP A 12 0.86 9.24 10.47
N LEU A 13 1.27 8.44 11.46
CA LEU A 13 1.21 6.99 11.39
C LEU A 13 -0.23 6.49 11.22
N ARG A 14 -1.19 7.04 11.96
CA ARG A 14 -2.62 6.66 11.79
C ARG A 14 -3.14 6.87 10.38
N GLY A 15 -2.59 7.82 9.63
CA GLY A 15 -2.95 8.08 8.24
C GLY A 15 -2.27 7.18 7.21
N VAL A 16 -1.32 6.35 7.61
CA VAL A 16 -0.63 5.43 6.68
C VAL A 16 -1.62 4.43 6.09
N GLY A 17 -1.57 4.25 4.78
CA GLY A 17 -2.53 3.44 4.04
C GLY A 17 -3.74 4.21 3.50
N THR A 18 -4.01 5.42 4.02
CA THR A 18 -5.07 6.30 3.52
C THR A 18 -4.53 7.18 2.38
N PRO A 19 -5.32 7.47 1.33
CA PRO A 19 -4.94 8.47 0.33
C PRO A 19 -4.69 9.84 0.96
N LEU A 20 -3.61 10.51 0.58
CA LEU A 20 -3.17 11.79 1.14
C LEU A 20 -4.29 12.85 1.23
N ARG A 21 -5.11 12.95 0.18
CA ARG A 21 -6.22 13.90 0.13
C ARG A 21 -7.28 13.62 1.20
N VAL A 22 -7.57 12.35 1.47
CA VAL A 22 -8.52 11.93 2.50
C VAL A 22 -7.97 12.29 3.88
N GLN A 23 -6.71 11.95 4.15
CA GLN A 23 -6.02 12.29 5.39
C GLN A 23 -5.98 13.81 5.64
N PHE A 24 -5.66 14.60 4.63
CA PHE A 24 -5.64 16.06 4.76
C PHE A 24 -7.03 16.67 4.89
N ALA A 25 -8.06 16.07 4.30
CA ALA A 25 -9.43 16.52 4.48
C ALA A 25 -9.90 16.38 5.93
N GLU A 26 -9.47 15.34 6.64
CA GLU A 26 -9.76 15.17 8.08
C GLU A 26 -9.06 16.23 8.95
N TRP A 27 -7.91 16.73 8.50
CA TRP A 27 -7.12 17.74 9.23
C TRP A 27 -7.45 19.18 8.85
N ASN A 28 -8.23 19.35 7.78
CA ASN A 28 -8.65 20.65 7.30
C ASN A 28 -9.98 21.04 7.97
N ASP A 29 -9.96 22.09 8.74
CA ASP A 29 -11.10 22.64 9.48
C ASP A 29 -12.14 23.39 8.60
N GLY A 30 -12.15 23.13 7.30
CA GLY A 30 -13.02 23.81 6.34
C GLY A 30 -12.46 25.12 5.79
N SER A 31 -11.19 25.43 6.05
CA SER A 31 -10.51 26.66 5.60
C SER A 31 -10.38 26.80 4.07
N GLY A 32 -10.75 25.76 3.30
CA GLY A 32 -10.67 25.78 1.82
C GLY A 32 -9.29 25.58 1.24
N ILE A 33 -8.24 25.30 2.05
CA ILE A 33 -6.85 25.18 1.63
C ILE A 33 -6.39 23.75 1.31
N LEU A 34 -7.32 22.80 1.24
CA LEU A 34 -7.00 21.36 1.05
C LEU A 34 -6.11 21.12 -0.18
N GLU A 35 -6.43 21.74 -1.31
CA GLU A 35 -5.66 21.57 -2.55
C GLU A 35 -4.25 22.15 -2.42
N GLU A 36 -4.12 23.26 -1.74
CA GLU A 36 -2.85 23.91 -1.48
C GLU A 36 -1.97 23.06 -0.54
N LEU A 37 -2.55 22.44 0.48
CA LEU A 37 -1.86 21.50 1.36
C LEU A 37 -1.36 20.27 0.60
N VAL A 38 -2.22 19.68 -0.22
CA VAL A 38 -1.88 18.52 -1.04
C VAL A 38 -0.75 18.88 -2.02
N ALA A 39 -0.82 20.04 -2.67
CA ALA A 39 0.21 20.50 -3.57
C ALA A 39 1.55 20.70 -2.86
N THR A 40 1.56 21.42 -1.73
CA THR A 40 2.77 21.67 -0.92
C THR A 40 3.42 20.35 -0.46
N TYR A 41 2.61 19.40 0.02
CA TYR A 41 3.13 18.08 0.41
C TYR A 41 3.73 17.34 -0.78
N ARG A 42 3.06 17.34 -1.93
CA ARG A 42 3.56 16.68 -3.14
C ARG A 42 4.87 17.27 -3.62
N ASP A 43 5.00 18.58 -3.64
CA ASP A 43 6.23 19.27 -4.04
C ASP A 43 7.39 18.89 -3.11
N TYR A 44 7.16 18.94 -1.80
CA TYR A 44 8.15 18.50 -0.82
C TYR A 44 8.51 17.03 -0.99
N ASN A 45 7.52 16.15 -1.10
CA ASN A 45 7.73 14.71 -1.28
C ASN A 45 8.52 14.42 -2.55
N LEU A 46 8.17 15.06 -3.68
CA LEU A 46 8.89 14.88 -4.95
C LEU A 46 10.35 15.35 -4.86
N ALA A 47 10.62 16.43 -4.14
CA ALA A 47 11.98 16.97 -3.98
C ALA A 47 12.87 16.04 -3.13
N HIS A 48 12.31 15.30 -2.17
CA HIS A 48 13.06 14.51 -1.21
C HIS A 48 12.88 13.00 -1.40
N HIS A 49 11.97 12.55 -2.27
CA HIS A 49 11.56 11.17 -2.46
C HIS A 49 12.75 10.21 -2.57
N ASP A 50 13.68 10.49 -3.47
CA ASP A 50 14.75 9.55 -3.81
C ASP A 50 15.79 9.38 -2.67
N SER A 51 15.89 10.37 -1.79
CA SER A 51 16.75 10.29 -0.62
C SER A 51 16.08 9.62 0.60
N MET A 52 14.74 9.45 0.56
CA MET A 52 13.95 8.96 1.68
C MET A 52 13.31 7.58 1.43
N VAL A 53 13.33 7.11 0.17
CA VAL A 53 12.67 5.85 -0.21
C VAL A 53 13.71 4.75 -0.44
N THR A 54 13.52 3.65 0.27
CA THR A 54 14.29 2.42 0.08
C THR A 54 13.33 1.22 0.09
N ALA A 55 13.72 0.11 -0.53
CA ALA A 55 13.01 -1.15 -0.37
C ALA A 55 13.29 -1.74 1.02
N TYR A 56 12.31 -2.38 1.62
CA TYR A 56 12.56 -3.19 2.81
C TYR A 56 13.52 -4.35 2.48
N ASP A 57 14.36 -4.70 3.44
CA ASP A 57 15.32 -5.79 3.30
C ASP A 57 14.63 -7.09 2.88
N GLY A 58 15.18 -7.75 1.89
CA GLY A 58 14.67 -9.02 1.37
C GLY A 58 13.54 -8.89 0.33
N ILE A 59 12.88 -7.74 0.17
CA ILE A 59 11.79 -7.56 -0.82
C ILE A 59 12.23 -7.83 -2.26
N PRO A 60 13.37 -7.28 -2.75
CA PRO A 60 13.79 -7.56 -4.13
C PRO A 60 14.05 -9.06 -4.38
N ALA A 61 14.68 -9.74 -3.43
CA ALA A 61 14.98 -11.17 -3.53
C ALA A 61 13.69 -12.01 -3.49
N MET A 62 12.77 -11.67 -2.60
CA MET A 62 11.46 -12.33 -2.46
C MET A 62 10.65 -12.19 -3.75
N LEU A 63 10.47 -10.97 -4.28
CA LEU A 63 9.69 -10.74 -5.51
C LEU A 63 10.32 -11.48 -6.71
N LYS A 64 11.65 -11.49 -6.82
CA LYS A 64 12.34 -12.26 -7.84
C LYS A 64 12.04 -13.75 -7.75
N ALA A 65 12.03 -14.31 -6.53
CA ALA A 65 11.75 -15.72 -6.31
C ALA A 65 10.27 -16.06 -6.60
N VAL A 66 9.32 -15.24 -6.11
CA VAL A 66 7.89 -15.38 -6.37
C VAL A 66 7.60 -15.38 -7.89
N ARG A 67 8.19 -14.43 -8.62
CA ARG A 67 8.06 -14.40 -10.09
C ARG A 67 8.75 -15.58 -10.78
N GLY A 68 9.87 -16.01 -10.25
CA GLY A 68 10.61 -17.20 -10.75
C GLY A 68 9.82 -18.50 -10.60
N ASP A 69 9.00 -18.61 -9.58
CA ASP A 69 8.09 -19.75 -9.36
C ASP A 69 6.78 -19.66 -10.18
N GLY A 70 6.63 -18.62 -11.00
CA GLY A 70 5.48 -18.47 -11.90
C GLY A 70 4.26 -17.78 -11.29
N TYR A 71 4.36 -17.28 -10.05
CA TYR A 71 3.27 -16.48 -9.48
C TYR A 71 3.13 -15.14 -10.19
N ARG A 72 1.90 -14.70 -10.38
CA ARG A 72 1.58 -13.37 -10.90
C ARG A 72 1.55 -12.37 -9.76
N THR A 73 1.94 -11.14 -10.02
CA THR A 73 2.10 -10.12 -8.97
C THR A 73 1.40 -8.82 -9.35
N ALA A 74 0.66 -8.26 -8.39
CA ALA A 74 0.09 -6.93 -8.50
C ALA A 74 0.50 -6.08 -7.31
N LEU A 75 0.67 -4.78 -7.53
CA LEU A 75 0.79 -3.79 -6.46
C LEU A 75 -0.48 -2.96 -6.41
N VAL A 76 -1.14 -2.95 -5.24
CA VAL A 76 -2.32 -2.13 -4.94
C VAL A 76 -1.93 -1.09 -3.89
N THR A 77 -1.89 0.17 -4.27
CA THR A 77 -1.34 1.24 -3.41
C THR A 77 -2.25 2.45 -3.30
N SER A 78 -2.23 3.11 -2.13
CA SER A 78 -2.87 4.42 -1.91
C SER A 78 -2.04 5.61 -2.43
N LYS A 79 -0.85 5.36 -2.97
CA LYS A 79 -0.07 6.38 -3.70
C LYS A 79 -0.71 6.65 -5.05
N ASN A 80 -0.50 7.87 -5.59
CA ASN A 80 -0.81 8.15 -6.99
C ASN A 80 0.18 7.42 -7.90
N ARG A 81 -0.19 7.25 -9.17
CA ARG A 81 0.60 6.48 -10.15
C ARG A 81 2.02 7.02 -10.33
N GLN A 82 2.19 8.34 -10.40
CA GLN A 82 3.51 8.96 -10.55
C GLN A 82 4.45 8.60 -9.39
N GLY A 83 3.99 8.74 -8.16
CA GLY A 83 4.77 8.40 -6.96
C GLY A 83 5.05 6.90 -6.82
N ALA A 84 4.09 6.06 -7.21
CA ALA A 84 4.26 4.61 -7.19
C ALA A 84 5.32 4.15 -8.21
N LEU A 85 5.23 4.59 -9.46
CA LEU A 85 6.21 4.27 -10.51
C LEU A 85 7.61 4.74 -10.13
N ARG A 86 7.75 6.00 -9.64
CA ARG A 86 9.06 6.52 -9.21
C ARG A 86 9.68 5.66 -8.11
N GLY A 87 8.88 5.21 -7.14
CA GLY A 87 9.36 4.34 -6.06
C GLY A 87 9.78 2.96 -6.57
N LEU A 88 9.00 2.35 -7.47
CA LEU A 88 9.32 1.08 -8.08
C LEU A 88 10.62 1.14 -8.91
N ASP A 89 10.78 2.19 -9.72
CA ASP A 89 11.98 2.39 -10.56
C ASP A 89 13.22 2.62 -9.70
N LEU A 90 13.12 3.50 -8.69
CA LEU A 90 14.22 3.78 -7.76
C LEU A 90 14.71 2.53 -7.03
N THR A 91 13.79 1.66 -6.64
CA THR A 91 14.09 0.43 -5.88
C THR A 91 14.37 -0.78 -6.78
N GLY A 92 14.27 -0.62 -8.11
CA GLY A 92 14.48 -1.71 -9.07
C GLY A 92 13.39 -2.79 -9.04
N LEU A 93 12.19 -2.47 -8.51
CA LEU A 93 11.10 -3.43 -8.34
C LEU A 93 10.15 -3.49 -9.54
N THR A 94 10.19 -2.52 -10.45
CA THR A 94 9.32 -2.45 -11.64
C THR A 94 9.24 -3.77 -12.42
N PRO A 95 10.35 -4.51 -12.69
CA PRO A 95 10.28 -5.77 -13.45
C PRO A 95 9.49 -6.89 -12.77
N TYR A 96 9.25 -6.78 -11.48
CA TYR A 96 8.57 -7.81 -10.70
C TYR A 96 7.09 -7.52 -10.48
N ILE A 97 6.57 -6.36 -10.90
CA ILE A 97 5.17 -5.97 -10.76
C ILE A 97 4.49 -6.04 -12.13
N GLU A 98 3.55 -6.97 -12.28
CA GLU A 98 2.84 -7.17 -13.54
C GLU A 98 1.64 -6.22 -13.68
N VAL A 99 0.94 -5.96 -12.57
CA VAL A 99 -0.21 -5.07 -12.50
C VAL A 99 0.02 -4.02 -11.41
N LEU A 100 -0.27 -2.77 -11.73
CA LEU A 100 -0.21 -1.64 -10.80
C LEU A 100 -1.58 -0.97 -10.72
N VAL A 101 -2.17 -0.95 -9.52
CA VAL A 101 -3.41 -0.23 -9.20
C VAL A 101 -3.10 0.83 -8.15
N CYS A 102 -3.32 2.09 -8.49
CA CYS A 102 -3.01 3.27 -7.69
C CYS A 102 -4.28 3.99 -7.23
N ALA A 103 -4.14 4.97 -6.36
CA ALA A 103 -5.27 5.75 -5.86
C ALA A 103 -6.06 6.48 -6.96
N ASP A 104 -5.38 6.89 -8.03
CA ASP A 104 -5.97 7.58 -9.19
C ASP A 104 -6.59 6.62 -10.24
N ASP A 105 -6.51 5.32 -10.01
CA ASP A 105 -7.13 4.32 -10.89
C ASP A 105 -8.53 3.87 -10.41
N VAL A 106 -8.98 4.30 -9.24
CA VAL A 106 -10.20 3.85 -8.58
C VAL A 106 -11.04 5.01 -8.07
N VAL A 107 -12.34 4.79 -7.95
CA VAL A 107 -13.26 5.76 -7.34
C VAL A 107 -13.25 5.62 -5.82
N HIS A 108 -13.25 4.39 -5.34
CA HIS A 108 -13.29 4.09 -3.91
C HIS A 108 -11.97 3.45 -3.47
N PRO A 109 -11.11 4.20 -2.74
CA PRO A 109 -9.84 3.67 -2.26
C PRO A 109 -10.04 2.63 -1.14
N LYS A 110 -8.95 1.94 -0.76
CA LYS A 110 -8.94 1.10 0.44
C LYS A 110 -9.48 1.86 1.66
N PRO A 111 -10.34 1.27 2.49
CA PRO A 111 -10.64 -0.14 2.67
C PRO A 111 -11.73 -0.71 1.73
N HIS A 112 -12.22 0.05 0.74
CA HIS A 112 -13.17 -0.47 -0.25
C HIS A 112 -12.51 -1.58 -1.08
N PRO A 113 -13.25 -2.63 -1.54
CA PRO A 113 -12.68 -3.75 -2.31
C PRO A 113 -12.25 -3.38 -3.74
N GLU A 114 -12.71 -2.26 -4.28
CA GLU A 114 -12.51 -1.87 -5.69
C GLU A 114 -11.05 -1.98 -6.14
N PRO A 115 -10.02 -1.51 -5.38
CA PRO A 115 -8.64 -1.60 -5.85
C PRO A 115 -8.14 -3.04 -5.99
N VAL A 116 -8.54 -3.92 -5.07
CA VAL A 116 -8.17 -5.35 -5.12
C VAL A 116 -8.90 -6.07 -6.24
N LEU A 117 -10.21 -5.84 -6.39
CA LEU A 117 -11.01 -6.40 -7.49
C LEU A 117 -10.48 -5.97 -8.85
N LYS A 118 -10.09 -4.70 -9.01
CA LYS A 118 -9.46 -4.20 -10.24
C LYS A 118 -8.13 -4.89 -10.54
N ALA A 119 -7.31 -5.14 -9.51
CA ALA A 119 -6.07 -5.87 -9.68
C ALA A 119 -6.33 -7.32 -10.13
N LEU A 120 -7.32 -8.00 -9.56
CA LEU A 120 -7.75 -9.34 -9.96
C LEU A 120 -8.24 -9.38 -11.41
N GLU A 121 -9.08 -8.42 -11.81
CA GLU A 121 -9.56 -8.28 -13.18
C GLU A 121 -8.40 -8.16 -14.19
N LEU A 122 -7.45 -7.27 -13.91
CA LEU A 122 -6.26 -7.05 -14.75
C LEU A 122 -5.32 -8.27 -14.78
N LEU A 123 -5.26 -9.02 -13.69
CA LEU A 123 -4.55 -10.30 -13.64
C LEU A 123 -5.33 -11.44 -14.31
N GLY A 124 -6.63 -11.31 -14.58
CA GLY A 124 -7.48 -12.42 -15.03
C GLY A 124 -7.54 -13.55 -14.00
N ALA A 125 -7.55 -13.22 -12.71
CA ALA A 125 -7.57 -14.17 -11.60
C ALA A 125 -8.86 -14.03 -10.77
N GLY A 126 -9.38 -15.15 -10.28
CA GLY A 126 -10.45 -15.15 -9.30
C GLY A 126 -9.92 -14.92 -7.88
N PRO A 127 -10.77 -14.43 -6.95
CA PRO A 127 -10.37 -14.14 -5.59
C PRO A 127 -9.86 -15.38 -4.84
N GLU A 128 -10.41 -16.56 -5.13
CA GLU A 128 -10.02 -17.86 -4.54
C GLU A 128 -8.59 -18.32 -4.91
N ARG A 129 -7.94 -17.62 -5.81
CA ARG A 129 -6.57 -17.91 -6.29
C ARG A 129 -5.60 -16.78 -5.97
N ALA A 130 -5.96 -15.90 -5.06
CA ALA A 130 -5.17 -14.74 -4.74
C ALA A 130 -5.03 -14.55 -3.22
N VAL A 131 -3.86 -14.09 -2.81
CA VAL A 131 -3.59 -13.64 -1.45
C VAL A 131 -3.20 -12.17 -1.50
N PHE A 132 -3.79 -11.34 -0.65
CA PHE A 132 -3.45 -9.94 -0.53
C PHE A 132 -2.58 -9.71 0.71
N PHE A 133 -1.30 -9.40 0.48
CA PHE A 133 -0.34 -9.04 1.52
C PHE A 133 -0.42 -7.54 1.79
N GLY A 134 -0.55 -7.15 3.06
CA GLY A 134 -0.63 -5.73 3.43
C GLY A 134 -0.15 -5.48 4.86
N ASP A 135 0.20 -4.23 5.12
CA ASP A 135 0.75 -3.77 6.39
C ASP A 135 -0.19 -2.82 7.15
N SER A 136 -1.43 -2.65 6.69
CA SER A 136 -2.43 -1.78 7.32
C SER A 136 -3.79 -2.46 7.49
N VAL A 137 -4.60 -1.93 8.40
CA VAL A 137 -6.01 -2.35 8.56
C VAL A 137 -6.83 -2.08 7.29
N HIS A 138 -6.45 -1.07 6.51
CA HIS A 138 -7.10 -0.75 5.23
C HIS A 138 -6.86 -1.84 4.19
N ASP A 139 -5.66 -2.42 4.15
CA ASP A 139 -5.32 -3.53 3.28
C ASP A 139 -6.14 -4.76 3.63
N MET A 140 -6.10 -5.16 4.90
CA MET A 140 -6.82 -6.33 5.38
C MET A 140 -8.33 -6.22 5.12
N ASN A 141 -8.92 -5.06 5.40
CA ASN A 141 -10.35 -4.83 5.15
C ASN A 141 -10.69 -4.83 3.65
N SER A 142 -9.84 -4.24 2.81
CA SER A 142 -10.02 -4.23 1.35
C SER A 142 -9.92 -5.63 0.74
N GLY A 143 -8.91 -6.41 1.14
CA GLY A 143 -8.73 -7.79 0.70
C GLY A 143 -9.90 -8.68 1.11
N ARG A 144 -10.30 -8.62 2.37
CA ARG A 144 -11.46 -9.37 2.87
C ARG A 144 -12.75 -9.00 2.13
N ALA A 145 -12.99 -7.71 1.92
CA ALA A 145 -14.18 -7.24 1.20
C ALA A 145 -14.16 -7.66 -0.28
N ALA A 146 -12.98 -7.87 -0.87
CA ALA A 146 -12.81 -8.41 -2.22
C ALA A 146 -12.90 -9.95 -2.28
N GLY A 147 -12.97 -10.64 -1.14
CA GLY A 147 -13.08 -12.09 -1.06
C GLY A 147 -11.76 -12.85 -1.28
N VAL A 148 -10.61 -12.18 -1.15
CA VAL A 148 -9.29 -12.81 -1.21
C VAL A 148 -8.81 -13.17 0.19
N GLU A 149 -7.94 -14.19 0.30
CA GLU A 149 -7.19 -14.41 1.53
C GLU A 149 -6.29 -13.20 1.85
N THR A 150 -6.19 -12.87 3.13
CA THR A 150 -5.43 -11.72 3.61
C THR A 150 -4.26 -12.16 4.48
N ALA A 151 -3.09 -11.61 4.21
CA ALA A 151 -1.87 -11.87 4.97
C ALA A 151 -1.28 -10.56 5.50
N ALA A 152 -1.34 -10.36 6.81
CA ALA A 152 -0.72 -9.21 7.46
C ALA A 152 0.80 -9.39 7.53
N VAL A 153 1.55 -8.39 7.06
CA VAL A 153 3.01 -8.38 7.08
C VAL A 153 3.53 -7.49 8.20
N LEU A 154 4.56 -7.96 8.94
CA LEU A 154 5.04 -7.33 10.17
C LEU A 154 6.33 -6.50 10.01
N TRP A 155 6.77 -6.25 8.79
CA TRP A 155 7.89 -5.34 8.51
C TRP A 155 7.46 -3.92 8.12
N GLY A 156 6.14 -3.67 8.09
CA GLY A 156 5.56 -2.34 7.87
C GLY A 156 5.52 -1.49 9.14
N PRO A 157 4.84 -0.35 9.10
CA PRO A 157 4.78 0.60 10.23
C PRO A 157 3.90 0.13 11.39
N PHE A 158 3.04 -0.88 11.18
CA PHE A 158 2.10 -1.37 12.19
C PHE A 158 2.51 -2.75 12.71
N GLY A 159 2.42 -2.92 14.03
CA GLY A 159 2.64 -4.20 14.68
C GLY A 159 1.41 -5.10 14.70
N ARG A 160 1.58 -6.31 15.25
CA ARG A 160 0.51 -7.31 15.37
C ARG A 160 -0.72 -6.76 16.10
N ALA A 161 -0.52 -6.04 17.22
CA ALA A 161 -1.61 -5.49 18.02
C ALA A 161 -2.48 -4.48 17.24
N ASP A 162 -1.86 -3.72 16.32
CA ASP A 162 -2.57 -2.73 15.49
C ASP A 162 -3.40 -3.40 14.40
N LEU A 163 -2.91 -4.52 13.85
CA LEU A 163 -3.52 -5.22 12.72
C LEU A 163 -4.52 -6.31 13.16
N GLU A 164 -4.39 -6.85 14.38
CA GLU A 164 -5.25 -7.92 14.91
C GLU A 164 -6.77 -7.60 14.86
N PRO A 165 -7.23 -6.36 15.14
CA PRO A 165 -8.65 -6.02 15.02
C PRO A 165 -9.21 -6.22 13.61
N SER A 166 -8.37 -6.16 12.57
CA SER A 166 -8.78 -6.41 11.19
C SER A 166 -8.86 -7.91 10.85
N LYS A 167 -8.46 -8.81 11.75
CA LYS A 167 -8.55 -10.27 11.64
C LYS A 167 -7.98 -10.81 10.33
N PRO A 168 -6.68 -10.61 10.05
CA PRO A 168 -6.05 -11.21 8.88
C PRO A 168 -6.11 -12.73 8.95
N ASP A 169 -6.22 -13.40 7.80
CA ASP A 169 -6.24 -14.86 7.73
C ASP A 169 -4.85 -15.45 8.07
N HIS A 170 -3.78 -14.72 7.69
CA HIS A 170 -2.39 -15.14 7.88
C HIS A 170 -1.51 -13.99 8.42
N TRP A 171 -0.37 -14.38 8.99
CA TRP A 171 0.66 -13.48 9.50
C TRP A 171 2.01 -13.84 8.91
N ILE A 172 2.71 -12.86 8.32
CA ILE A 172 4.03 -13.05 7.73
C ILE A 172 5.02 -12.14 8.44
N GLU A 173 6.05 -12.71 9.02
CA GLU A 173 7.01 -11.97 9.84
C GLU A 173 8.12 -11.33 9.00
N ARG A 174 8.57 -12.02 7.95
CA ARG A 174 9.69 -11.56 7.11
C ARG A 174 9.38 -11.76 5.62
N PRO A 175 9.89 -10.91 4.72
CA PRO A 175 9.68 -11.07 3.28
C PRO A 175 10.05 -12.45 2.75
N GLY A 176 11.12 -13.05 3.27
CA GLY A 176 11.57 -14.39 2.87
C GLY A 176 10.57 -15.51 3.16
N ASP A 177 9.65 -15.31 4.09
CA ASP A 177 8.68 -16.33 4.49
C ASP A 177 7.52 -16.44 3.47
N ILE A 178 7.28 -15.41 2.63
CA ILE A 178 6.21 -15.38 1.62
C ILE A 178 6.29 -16.59 0.67
N LEU A 179 7.46 -16.90 0.14
CA LEU A 179 7.58 -17.99 -0.83
C LEU A 179 7.27 -19.35 -0.21
N SER A 180 7.69 -19.59 1.02
CA SER A 180 7.37 -20.81 1.76
C SER A 180 5.87 -20.91 2.05
N PHE A 181 5.24 -19.80 2.40
CA PHE A 181 3.80 -19.69 2.60
C PHE A 181 3.02 -20.02 1.31
N LEU A 182 3.42 -19.45 0.16
CA LEU A 182 2.73 -19.67 -1.12
C LEU A 182 2.85 -21.11 -1.65
N ARG A 183 3.82 -21.88 -1.16
CA ARG A 183 4.06 -23.28 -1.56
C ARG A 183 3.38 -24.29 -0.63
N ALA A 184 2.85 -23.85 0.53
CA ALA A 184 2.23 -24.71 1.52
C ALA A 184 0.82 -25.11 1.11
#